data_cb56465e170f9fe2235585a0c0af4442
#
_entry.id   cb56465e170f9fe2235585a0c0af4442
#
_cell.length_a   1.000
_cell.length_b   1.000
_cell.length_c   1.000
_cell.angle_alpha   90.00
_cell.angle_beta   90.00
_cell.angle_gamma   90.00
#
_symmetry.space_group_name_H-M   'P 1'
#
loop_
_entity.id
_entity.type
_entity.pdbx_description
1 polymer ?
#
loop_
_entity_poly.entity_id
_entity_poly.type
_entity_poly.pdbx_seq_one_letter_code
_entity_poly.pdbx_strand_id
1 'polypeptide(L)' 'RERMIIELRFGLNTKDGTERTQKEVADLLGISQSYISRLEKKIIKRLKKEIMRLEQV' A
#
# COMPACT_ATOMS: atom_id res chain seq x y z
N ARG A 1 -3.62 -0.16 10.94
CA ARG A 1 -3.42 1.13 10.27
C ARG A 1 -2.69 1.00 8.93
N GLU A 2 -1.57 0.30 8.92
CA GLU A 2 -0.83 0.06 7.68
C GLU A 2 -1.66 -0.73 6.67
N ARG A 3 -2.38 -1.73 7.16
CA ARG A 3 -3.25 -2.53 6.33
C ARG A 3 -4.35 -1.70 5.69
N MET A 4 -4.97 -0.80 6.45
CA MET A 4 -6.01 0.08 5.95
C MET A 4 -5.50 0.99 4.84
N ILE A 5 -4.28 1.53 5.00
CA ILE A 5 -3.66 2.38 4.00
C ILE A 5 -3.48 1.62 2.69
N ILE A 6 -2.96 0.41 2.76
CA ILE A 6 -2.73 -0.41 1.58
C ILE A 6 -4.05 -0.83 0.93
N GLU A 7 -5.03 -1.18 1.71
CA GLU A 7 -6.35 -1.54 1.18
C GLU A 7 -6.99 -0.39 0.41
N LEU A 8 -6.91 0.82 0.95
CA LEU A 8 -7.44 2.01 0.29
C LEU A 8 -6.64 2.37 -0.96
N ARG A 9 -5.33 2.24 -0.87
CA ARG A 9 -4.44 2.62 -1.97
C ARG A 9 -4.61 1.70 -3.19
N PHE A 10 -4.79 0.42 -2.97
CA PHE A 10 -4.90 -0.55 -4.05
C PHE A 10 -6.31 -1.09 -4.29
N GLY A 11 -7.29 -0.49 -3.64
CA GLY A 11 -8.69 -0.87 -3.84
C GLY A 11 -9.07 -2.23 -3.29
N LEU A 12 -8.34 -2.70 -2.29
CA LEU A 12 -8.62 -3.99 -1.65
C LEU A 12 -9.70 -3.81 -0.58
N ASN A 13 -10.65 -4.74 -0.53
CA ASN A 13 -11.74 -4.72 0.45
C ASN A 13 -12.56 -3.43 0.45
N THR A 14 -12.61 -2.74 -0.68
CA THR A 14 -13.46 -1.57 -0.84
C THR A 14 -14.71 -1.99 -1.61
N LYS A 15 -15.82 -1.29 -1.37
CA LYS A 15 -17.10 -1.64 -2.02
C LYS A 15 -17.03 -1.55 -3.53
N ASP A 16 -16.31 -0.57 -4.04
CA ASP A 16 -16.20 -0.31 -5.47
C ASP A 16 -14.89 -0.80 -6.09
N GLY A 17 -13.96 -1.31 -5.27
CA GLY A 17 -12.66 -1.77 -5.74
C GLY A 17 -11.80 -0.67 -6.35
N THR A 18 -12.12 0.60 -6.06
CA THR A 18 -11.43 1.73 -6.66
C THR A 18 -10.08 2.00 -5.99
N GLU A 19 -9.04 2.08 -6.79
CA GLU A 19 -7.72 2.49 -6.30
C GLU A 19 -7.72 4.00 -6.03
N ARG A 20 -7.11 4.40 -4.93
CA ARG A 20 -6.98 5.80 -4.56
C ARG A 20 -5.52 6.24 -4.66
N THR A 21 -5.31 7.51 -5.00
CA THR A 21 -3.95 8.06 -5.05
C THR A 21 -3.40 8.20 -3.63
N GLN A 22 -2.07 8.33 -3.53
CA GLN A 22 -1.43 8.59 -2.23
C GLN A 22 -2.00 9.84 -1.57
N LYS A 23 -2.24 10.89 -2.37
CA LYS A 23 -2.80 12.14 -1.87
C LYS A 23 -4.20 11.95 -1.31
N GLU A 24 -5.03 11.20 -2.03
CA GLU A 24 -6.40 10.93 -1.58
C GLU A 24 -6.43 10.17 -0.26
N VAL A 25 -5.58 9.15 -0.14
CA VAL A 25 -5.50 8.37 1.10
C VAL A 25 -4.97 9.23 2.25
N ALA A 26 -3.96 10.06 1.97
CA ALA A 26 -3.40 10.96 2.96
C ALA A 26 -4.46 11.93 3.49
N ASP A 27 -5.23 12.53 2.58
CA ASP A 27 -6.29 13.48 2.94
C ASP A 27 -7.40 12.78 3.72
N LEU A 28 -7.77 11.59 3.29
CA LEU A 28 -8.84 10.82 3.93
C LEU A 28 -8.51 10.43 5.36
N LEU A 29 -7.27 10.02 5.61
CA LEU A 29 -6.84 9.54 6.92
C LEU A 29 -6.16 10.62 7.77
N GLY A 30 -5.93 11.80 7.21
CA GLY A 30 -5.28 12.90 7.93
C GLY A 30 -3.82 12.62 8.25
N ILE A 31 -3.12 11.95 7.36
CA ILE A 31 -1.69 11.62 7.53
C ILE A 31 -0.89 12.20 6.37
N SER A 32 0.44 12.20 6.48
CA SER A 32 1.27 12.76 5.43
C SER A 32 1.41 11.81 4.25
N GLN A 33 1.46 12.38 3.04
CA GLN A 33 1.69 11.60 1.82
C GLN A 33 3.07 10.94 1.83
N SER A 34 4.05 11.59 2.44
CA SER A 34 5.39 11.04 2.58
C SER A 34 5.40 9.73 3.37
N TYR A 35 4.55 9.67 4.39
CA TYR A 35 4.41 8.44 5.18
C TYR A 35 3.88 7.30 4.32
N ILE A 36 2.86 7.58 3.52
CA ILE A 36 2.26 6.58 2.63
C ILE A 36 3.28 6.09 1.61
N SER A 37 4.05 7.02 1.03
CA SER A 37 5.08 6.69 0.05
C SER A 37 6.14 5.76 0.65
N ARG A 38 6.60 6.06 1.86
CA ARG A 38 7.58 5.21 2.55
C ARG A 38 7.01 3.84 2.87
N LEU A 39 5.75 3.80 3.28
CA LEU A 39 5.08 2.55 3.60
C LEU A 39 4.95 1.66 2.36
N GLU A 40 4.56 2.23 1.24
CA GLU A 40 4.46 1.50 -0.02
C GLU A 40 5.80 0.90 -0.45
N LYS A 41 6.86 1.69 -0.36
CA LYS A 41 8.21 1.22 -0.71
C LYS A 41 8.64 0.06 0.19
N LYS A 42 8.35 0.16 1.47
CA LYS A 42 8.67 -0.88 2.44
C LYS A 42 7.96 -2.19 2.10
N ILE A 43 6.68 -2.10 1.76
CA ILE A 43 5.87 -3.28 1.44
C ILE A 43 6.29 -3.90 0.12
N ILE A 44 6.54 -3.08 -0.90
CA ILE A 44 6.99 -3.56 -2.21
C ILE A 44 8.34 -4.27 -2.08
N LYS A 45 9.24 -3.70 -1.30
CA LYS A 45 10.55 -4.31 -1.06
C LYS A 45 10.42 -5.67 -0.39
N ARG A 46 9.51 -5.78 0.56
CA ARG A 46 9.24 -7.02 1.26
C ARG A 46 8.64 -8.07 0.32
N LEU A 47 7.70 -7.68 -0.51
CA LEU A 47 7.08 -8.56 -1.49
C LEU A 47 8.08 -9.07 -2.51
N LYS A 48 8.94 -8.18 -3.01
CA LYS A 48 10.00 -8.57 -3.93
C LYS A 48 10.91 -9.63 -3.32
N LYS A 49 11.26 -9.45 -2.06
CA LYS A 49 12.11 -10.37 -1.34
C LYS A 49 11.48 -11.76 -1.24
N GLU A 50 10.19 -11.82 -0.97
CA GLU A 50 9.46 -13.07 -0.88
C GLU A 50 9.31 -13.77 -2.23
N ILE A 51 9.04 -12.99 -3.28
CA ILE A 51 8.94 -13.53 -4.63
C ILE A 51 10.27 -14.12 -5.09
N MET A 52 11.36 -13.42 -4.88
CA MET A 52 12.70 -13.91 -5.21
C MET A 52 13.03 -15.19 -4.46
N ARG A 53 12.60 -15.26 -3.22
CA ARG A 53 12.80 -16.42 -2.38
C ARG A 53 12.07 -17.65 -2.93
N LEU A 54 10.85 -17.45 -3.43
CA LEU A 54 10.07 -18.51 -4.04
C LEU A 54 10.66 -18.99 -5.36
N GLU A 55 11.21 -18.08 -6.14
CA GLU A 55 11.82 -18.40 -7.43
C GLU A 55 13.12 -19.18 -7.31
N GLN A 56 13.75 -19.13 -6.16
CA GLN A 56 15.02 -19.85 -5.92
C GLN A 56 14.84 -21.30 -5.49
N VAL A 57 13.62 -21.75 -5.37
CA VAL A 57 13.33 -23.13 -4.95
C VAL A 57 13.37 -24.11 -6.13
#